data_37bc56cc5782f30c6954d50f5e0c632b
#
_entry.id   37bc56cc5782f30c6954d50f5e0c632b
#
_cell.length_a   1.000
_cell.length_b   1.000
_cell.length_c   1.000
_cell.angle_alpha   90.00
_cell.angle_beta   90.00
_cell.angle_gamma   90.00
#
_symmetry.space_group_name_H-M   'P 1'
#
loop_
_entity.id
_entity.type
_entity.pdbx_description
1 polymer ?
#
loop_
_entity_poly.entity_id
_entity_poly.type
_entity_poly.pdbx_seq_one_letter_code
_entity_poly.pdbx_strand_id
1 'polypeptide(L)'
;MNKKLKIFLKILLGIIIVLLLSIIVIFVVHKIKSNNEYNELKDLGYINKYSAGDYDLNIYRIGNKNSKHKLIGISGLGVHNYSIEMTFVNEQLKDDYEIIYIDRAGYGYSDDTSKTQTVEQIVSDYRTALKIVGIEGPYILMPHSIGGVYAT
;
A
#
# COMPACT_ATOMS: atom_id res chain seq x y z
N MET A 1 -36.64 -42.19 -0.85
CA MET A 1 -36.61 -40.71 -0.99
C MET A 1 -37.69 -40.26 -1.94
N ASN A 2 -38.54 -39.35 -1.55
CA ASN A 2 -39.68 -38.85 -2.33
C ASN A 2 -39.20 -38.18 -3.65
N LYS A 3 -39.90 -38.42 -4.78
CA LYS A 3 -39.57 -37.87 -6.12
C LYS A 3 -39.41 -36.32 -6.09
N LYS A 4 -40.32 -35.66 -5.34
CA LYS A 4 -40.24 -34.17 -5.17
C LYS A 4 -38.98 -33.74 -4.46
N LEU A 5 -38.53 -34.46 -3.44
CA LEU A 5 -37.30 -34.16 -2.71
C LEU A 5 -36.03 -34.34 -3.60
N LYS A 6 -36.02 -35.37 -4.46
CA LYS A 6 -34.94 -35.57 -5.43
C LYS A 6 -34.82 -34.40 -6.42
N ILE A 7 -35.95 -33.89 -6.92
CA ILE A 7 -35.97 -32.76 -7.84
C ILE A 7 -35.48 -31.50 -7.12
N PHE A 8 -35.99 -31.23 -5.93
CA PHE A 8 -35.57 -30.10 -5.11
C PHE A 8 -34.04 -30.10 -4.87
N LEU A 9 -33.49 -31.25 -4.46
CA LEU A 9 -32.06 -31.37 -4.23
C LEU A 9 -31.22 -31.15 -5.50
N LYS A 10 -31.69 -31.58 -6.66
CA LYS A 10 -30.99 -31.31 -7.95
C LYS A 10 -31.01 -29.81 -8.30
N ILE A 11 -32.13 -29.13 -8.09
CA ILE A 11 -32.26 -27.69 -8.33
C ILE A 11 -31.34 -26.93 -7.35
N LEU A 12 -31.37 -27.28 -6.07
CA LEU A 12 -30.51 -26.68 -5.05
C LEU A 12 -29.02 -26.88 -5.39
N LEU A 13 -28.63 -28.10 -5.80
CA LEU A 13 -27.26 -28.36 -6.23
C LEU A 13 -26.87 -27.52 -7.45
N GLY A 14 -27.76 -27.39 -8.43
CA GLY A 14 -27.55 -26.52 -9.59
C GLY A 14 -27.31 -25.06 -9.21
N ILE A 15 -28.11 -24.53 -8.30
CA ILE A 15 -27.95 -23.16 -7.77
C ILE A 15 -26.59 -23.02 -7.07
N ILE A 16 -26.20 -23.96 -6.22
CA ILE A 16 -24.91 -23.95 -5.52
C ILE A 16 -23.76 -23.94 -6.54
N ILE A 17 -23.83 -24.78 -7.57
CA ILE A 17 -22.78 -24.82 -8.61
C ILE A 17 -22.68 -23.47 -9.33
N VAL A 18 -23.80 -22.86 -9.70
CA VAL A 18 -23.81 -21.54 -10.36
C VAL A 18 -23.20 -20.47 -9.44
N LEU A 19 -23.54 -20.46 -8.15
CA LEU A 19 -22.95 -19.54 -7.17
C LEU A 19 -21.42 -19.74 -7.04
N LEU A 20 -20.98 -20.97 -6.94
CA LEU A 20 -19.53 -21.26 -6.85
C LEU A 20 -18.78 -20.81 -8.11
N LEU A 21 -19.33 -21.07 -9.29
CA LEU A 21 -18.75 -20.61 -10.55
C LEU A 21 -18.68 -19.07 -10.62
N SER A 22 -19.74 -18.39 -10.17
CA SER A 22 -19.77 -16.92 -10.10
C SER A 22 -18.68 -16.37 -9.19
N ILE A 23 -18.46 -16.97 -8.02
CA ILE A 23 -17.38 -16.60 -7.09
C ILE A 23 -16.01 -16.77 -7.75
N ILE A 24 -15.80 -17.90 -8.44
CA ILE A 24 -14.53 -18.15 -9.15
C ILE A 24 -14.29 -17.07 -10.21
N VAL A 25 -15.32 -16.75 -11.02
CA VAL A 25 -15.20 -15.72 -12.06
C VAL A 25 -14.86 -14.36 -11.45
N ILE A 26 -15.55 -13.96 -10.36
CA ILE A 26 -15.27 -12.70 -9.65
C ILE A 26 -13.83 -12.69 -9.16
N PHE A 27 -13.35 -13.77 -8.54
CA PHE A 27 -11.99 -13.88 -8.05
C PHE A 27 -10.95 -13.75 -9.17
N VAL A 28 -11.15 -14.43 -10.29
CA VAL A 28 -10.25 -14.37 -11.46
C VAL A 28 -10.23 -12.96 -12.05
N VAL A 29 -11.39 -12.33 -12.25
CA VAL A 29 -11.49 -10.97 -12.78
C VAL A 29 -10.82 -9.96 -11.84
N HIS A 30 -11.06 -10.10 -10.53
CA HIS A 30 -10.41 -9.26 -9.52
C HIS A 30 -8.88 -9.39 -9.57
N LYS A 31 -8.37 -10.63 -9.63
CA LYS A 31 -6.93 -10.88 -9.68
C LYS A 31 -6.28 -10.28 -10.94
N ILE A 32 -6.94 -10.41 -12.10
CA ILE A 32 -6.43 -9.81 -13.35
C ILE A 32 -6.39 -8.29 -13.23
N LYS A 33 -7.48 -7.66 -12.76
CA LYS A 33 -7.53 -6.20 -12.58
C LYS A 33 -6.49 -5.71 -11.59
N SER A 34 -6.34 -6.37 -10.45
CA SER A 34 -5.35 -6.02 -9.43
C SER A 34 -3.92 -6.14 -9.96
N ASN A 35 -3.61 -7.18 -10.75
CA ASN A 35 -2.30 -7.31 -11.38
C ASN A 35 -2.02 -6.20 -12.41
N ASN A 36 -3.02 -5.83 -13.20
CA ASN A 36 -2.88 -4.77 -14.19
C ASN A 36 -2.63 -3.41 -13.50
N GLU A 37 -3.40 -3.11 -12.45
CA GLU A 37 -3.22 -1.90 -11.63
C GLU A 37 -1.83 -1.87 -10.98
N TYR A 38 -1.39 -2.99 -10.41
CA TYR A 38 -0.05 -3.10 -9.84
C TYR A 38 1.05 -2.80 -10.86
N ASN A 39 0.95 -3.35 -12.08
CA ASN A 39 1.92 -3.13 -13.13
C ASN A 39 1.91 -1.67 -13.60
N GLU A 40 0.73 -1.08 -13.78
CA GLU A 40 0.58 0.32 -14.15
C GLU A 40 1.21 1.25 -13.11
N LEU A 41 0.92 1.04 -11.82
CA LEU A 41 1.49 1.84 -10.74
C LEU A 41 3.01 1.65 -10.60
N LYS A 42 3.51 0.45 -10.89
CA LYS A 42 4.94 0.17 -10.93
C LYS A 42 5.63 0.91 -12.09
N ASP A 43 5.03 0.90 -13.28
CA ASP A 43 5.55 1.61 -14.45
C ASP A 43 5.51 3.14 -14.27
N LEU A 44 4.52 3.64 -13.54
CA LEU A 44 4.43 5.05 -13.12
C LEU A 44 5.39 5.41 -11.96
N GLY A 45 6.13 4.45 -11.42
CA GLY A 45 7.13 4.67 -10.37
C GLY A 45 6.57 4.79 -8.95
N TYR A 46 5.29 4.45 -8.71
CA TYR A 46 4.71 4.42 -7.36
C TYR A 46 5.19 3.24 -6.52
N ILE A 47 5.67 2.17 -7.17
CA ILE A 47 6.10 0.95 -6.49
C ILE A 47 7.60 0.76 -6.67
N ASN A 48 8.34 1.03 -5.59
CA ASN A 48 9.79 0.86 -5.52
C ASN A 48 10.16 0.22 -4.18
N LYS A 49 10.45 -1.06 -4.21
CA LYS A 49 10.77 -1.84 -3.01
C LYS A 49 12.27 -1.80 -2.70
N TYR A 50 12.58 -1.56 -1.44
CA TYR A 50 13.93 -1.53 -0.89
C TYR A 50 14.01 -2.42 0.34
N SER A 51 15.06 -3.23 0.42
CA SER A 51 15.21 -4.16 1.55
C SER A 51 15.53 -3.43 2.84
N ALA A 52 14.66 -3.59 3.84
CA ALA A 52 14.85 -3.10 5.20
C ALA A 52 15.34 -4.21 6.16
N GLY A 53 15.95 -5.27 5.61
CA GLY A 53 16.42 -6.45 6.31
C GLY A 53 15.54 -7.66 6.01
N ASP A 54 14.58 -7.99 6.88
CA ASP A 54 13.76 -9.20 6.73
C ASP A 54 12.56 -9.02 5.79
N TYR A 55 12.26 -7.79 5.39
CA TYR A 55 11.15 -7.43 4.50
C TYR A 55 11.48 -6.19 3.69
N ASP A 56 10.79 -6.00 2.58
CA ASP A 56 10.96 -4.85 1.71
C ASP A 56 9.93 -3.76 2.04
N LEU A 57 10.39 -2.51 2.08
CA LEU A 57 9.53 -1.34 2.19
C LEU A 57 9.38 -0.67 0.84
N ASN A 58 8.17 -0.24 0.51
CA ASN A 58 7.92 0.60 -0.64
C ASN A 58 8.22 2.05 -0.30
N ILE A 59 9.07 2.68 -1.13
CA ILE A 59 9.45 4.09 -0.97
C ILE A 59 9.16 4.81 -2.27
N TYR A 60 8.21 5.73 -2.25
CA TYR A 60 7.89 6.59 -3.37
C TYR A 60 8.49 7.99 -3.18
N ARG A 61 9.14 8.49 -4.22
CA ARG A 61 9.79 9.80 -4.21
C ARG A 61 9.33 10.61 -5.41
N ILE A 62 8.86 11.80 -5.17
CA ILE A 62 8.39 12.73 -6.19
C ILE A 62 8.96 14.13 -5.95
N GLY A 63 9.01 14.93 -7.01
CA GLY A 63 9.38 16.33 -6.97
C GLY A 63 10.89 16.57 -7.12
N ASN A 64 11.34 17.70 -6.62
CA ASN A 64 12.70 18.20 -6.83
C ASN A 64 13.70 17.49 -5.90
N LYS A 65 14.37 16.47 -6.42
CA LYS A 65 15.39 15.69 -5.68
C LYS A 65 16.57 16.53 -5.22
N ASN A 66 16.81 17.69 -5.82
CA ASN A 66 17.87 18.63 -5.44
C ASN A 66 17.42 19.64 -4.39
N SER A 67 16.14 19.66 -4.02
CA SER A 67 15.62 20.55 -2.99
C SER A 67 16.30 20.30 -1.65
N LYS A 68 16.55 21.37 -0.91
CA LYS A 68 16.99 21.30 0.50
C LYS A 68 15.82 20.93 1.44
N HIS A 69 14.58 21.03 0.95
CA HIS A 69 13.36 20.77 1.73
C HIS A 69 12.88 19.35 1.44
N LYS A 70 13.03 18.46 2.42
CA LYS A 70 12.61 17.06 2.35
C LYS A 70 11.30 16.89 3.14
N LEU A 71 10.22 16.58 2.45
CA LEU A 71 8.90 16.40 3.04
C LEU A 71 8.59 14.92 3.14
N ILE A 72 8.36 14.41 4.36
CA ILE A 72 8.06 13.00 4.62
C ILE A 72 6.57 12.85 4.91
N GLY A 73 5.84 12.22 4.01
CA GLY A 73 4.43 11.88 4.21
C GLY A 73 4.29 10.62 5.07
N ILE A 74 3.54 10.74 6.16
CA ILE A 74 3.32 9.66 7.14
C ILE A 74 1.83 9.32 7.19
N SER A 75 1.48 8.15 6.69
CA SER A 75 0.08 7.72 6.54
C SER A 75 -0.62 7.40 7.86
N GLY A 76 -1.94 7.58 7.87
CA GLY A 76 -2.84 7.18 8.94
C GLY A 76 -3.16 5.68 8.97
N LEU A 77 -4.01 5.27 9.92
CA LEU A 77 -4.52 3.90 10.00
C LEU A 77 -5.47 3.63 8.82
N GLY A 78 -5.31 2.47 8.17
CA GLY A 78 -6.16 2.06 7.06
C GLY A 78 -5.88 2.76 5.72
N VAL A 79 -4.90 3.67 5.68
CA VAL A 79 -4.47 4.35 4.45
C VAL A 79 -3.39 3.51 3.78
N HIS A 80 -3.72 2.89 2.65
CA HIS A 80 -2.83 1.98 1.95
C HIS A 80 -1.93 2.68 0.92
N ASN A 81 -2.43 3.71 0.25
CA ASN A 81 -1.73 4.39 -0.85
C ASN A 81 -1.67 5.91 -0.60
N TYR A 82 -1.01 6.32 0.49
CA TYR A 82 -0.99 7.71 0.90
C TYR A 82 -0.38 8.64 -0.16
N SER A 83 0.62 8.19 -0.90
CA SER A 83 1.21 8.93 -2.03
C SER A 83 0.20 9.27 -3.13
N ILE A 84 -0.72 8.35 -3.42
CA ILE A 84 -1.78 8.53 -4.44
C ILE A 84 -2.87 9.45 -3.90
N GLU A 85 -3.29 9.28 -2.63
CA GLU A 85 -4.29 10.15 -2.00
C GLU A 85 -3.84 11.61 -1.95
N MET A 86 -2.53 11.85 -1.86
CA MET A 86 -1.93 13.17 -1.80
C MET A 86 -1.55 13.75 -3.18
N THR A 87 -2.00 13.16 -4.29
CA THR A 87 -1.61 13.60 -5.65
C THR A 87 -1.83 15.09 -5.88
N PHE A 88 -2.95 15.65 -5.43
CA PHE A 88 -3.21 17.09 -5.57
C PHE A 88 -2.19 17.95 -4.82
N VAL A 89 -1.84 17.57 -3.59
CA VAL A 89 -0.83 18.26 -2.77
C VAL A 89 0.56 18.11 -3.39
N ASN A 90 0.87 16.91 -3.88
CA ASN A 90 2.14 16.63 -4.54
C ASN A 90 2.35 17.53 -5.75
N GLU A 91 1.33 17.72 -6.58
CA GLU A 91 1.40 18.62 -7.76
C GLU A 91 1.68 20.07 -7.38
N GLN A 92 1.20 20.54 -6.24
CA GLN A 92 1.44 21.90 -5.77
C GLN A 92 2.83 22.10 -5.16
N LEU A 93 3.45 21.05 -4.64
CA LEU A 93 4.70 21.14 -3.86
C LEU A 93 5.92 20.57 -4.58
N LYS A 94 5.75 19.81 -5.65
CA LYS A 94 6.82 19.04 -6.30
C LYS A 94 7.98 19.88 -6.86
N ASP A 95 7.74 21.15 -7.18
CA ASP A 95 8.79 22.01 -7.74
C ASP A 95 9.75 22.51 -6.65
N ASP A 96 9.24 22.73 -5.44
CA ASP A 96 10.00 23.29 -4.31
C ASP A 96 10.50 22.23 -3.33
N TYR A 97 9.86 21.06 -3.27
CA TYR A 97 10.13 20.01 -2.30
C TYR A 97 10.52 18.70 -2.97
N GLU A 98 11.38 17.94 -2.30
CA GLU A 98 11.42 16.50 -2.49
C GLU A 98 10.44 15.87 -1.52
N ILE A 99 9.45 15.14 -2.03
CA ILE A 99 8.38 14.52 -1.25
C ILE A 99 8.60 13.03 -1.22
N ILE A 100 8.63 12.44 -0.04
CA ILE A 100 8.92 11.04 0.19
C ILE A 100 7.76 10.40 0.96
N TYR A 101 7.26 9.29 0.45
CA TYR A 101 6.27 8.44 1.10
C TYR A 101 6.89 7.08 1.35
N ILE A 102 6.70 6.55 2.54
CA ILE A 102 7.17 5.22 2.95
C ILE A 102 5.95 4.45 3.42
N ASP A 103 5.63 3.37 2.72
CA ASP A 103 4.59 2.48 3.17
C ASP A 103 5.10 1.67 4.36
N ARG A 104 4.34 1.62 5.46
CA ARG A 104 4.69 0.78 6.60
C ARG A 104 4.63 -0.70 6.21
N ALA A 105 5.36 -1.55 6.91
CA ALA A 105 5.22 -2.99 6.78
C ALA A 105 3.74 -3.42 6.94
N GLY A 106 3.24 -4.25 6.01
CA GLY A 106 1.85 -4.66 5.91
C GLY A 106 0.89 -3.60 5.34
N TYR A 107 1.39 -2.47 4.86
CA TYR A 107 0.61 -1.41 4.22
C TYR A 107 1.09 -1.12 2.80
N GLY A 108 0.17 -0.61 1.98
CA GLY A 108 0.47 -0.22 0.60
C GLY A 108 1.11 -1.35 -0.19
N TYR A 109 2.29 -1.08 -0.70
CA TYR A 109 3.09 -2.05 -1.48
C TYR A 109 4.30 -2.59 -0.72
N SER A 110 4.47 -2.24 0.56
CA SER A 110 5.46 -2.87 1.44
C SER A 110 5.09 -4.32 1.73
N ASP A 111 6.12 -5.13 2.02
CA ASP A 111 5.90 -6.51 2.43
C ASP A 111 5.24 -6.59 3.82
N ASP A 112 4.58 -7.69 4.05
CA ASP A 112 4.07 -8.04 5.37
C ASP A 112 5.21 -8.48 6.30
N THR A 113 5.00 -8.42 7.60
CA THR A 113 5.99 -8.82 8.60
C THR A 113 5.34 -9.51 9.79
N SER A 114 6.06 -10.49 10.36
CA SER A 114 5.70 -11.11 11.63
C SER A 114 6.15 -10.30 12.85
N LYS A 115 6.95 -9.24 12.67
CA LYS A 115 7.38 -8.37 13.76
C LYS A 115 6.22 -7.55 14.30
N THR A 116 6.14 -7.39 15.61
CA THR A 116 5.17 -6.48 16.24
C THR A 116 5.45 -5.06 15.80
N GLN A 117 4.46 -4.40 15.21
CA GLN A 117 4.55 -3.04 14.74
C GLN A 117 4.30 -2.04 15.88
N THR A 118 5.28 -1.91 16.78
CA THR A 118 5.28 -0.84 17.80
C THR A 118 5.63 0.50 17.17
N VAL A 119 5.40 1.60 17.88
CA VAL A 119 5.79 2.95 17.43
C VAL A 119 7.29 3.00 17.13
N GLU A 120 8.11 2.44 18.01
CA GLU A 120 9.58 2.39 17.89
C GLU A 120 10.01 1.61 16.64
N GLN A 121 9.34 0.47 16.36
CA GLN A 121 9.64 -0.34 15.17
C GLN A 121 9.30 0.45 13.91
N ILE A 122 8.13 1.08 13.83
CA ILE A 122 7.69 1.88 12.67
C ILE A 122 8.65 3.07 12.42
N VAL A 123 9.05 3.76 13.48
CA VAL A 123 10.01 4.88 13.38
C VAL A 123 11.38 4.38 12.95
N SER A 124 11.83 3.22 13.45
CA SER A 124 13.06 2.57 13.02
C SER A 124 13.04 2.22 11.54
N ASP A 125 11.90 1.69 11.06
CA ASP A 125 11.69 1.36 9.65
C ASP A 125 11.78 2.61 8.76
N TYR A 126 11.15 3.71 9.15
CA TYR A 126 11.21 4.97 8.41
C TYR A 126 12.66 5.51 8.34
N ARG A 127 13.39 5.50 9.45
CA ARG A 127 14.79 5.90 9.48
C ARG A 127 15.66 5.02 8.58
N THR A 128 15.42 3.72 8.61
CA THR A 128 16.12 2.75 7.75
C THR A 128 15.81 3.02 6.28
N ALA A 129 14.55 3.23 5.93
CA ALA A 129 14.12 3.54 4.57
C ALA A 129 14.78 4.82 4.05
N LEU A 130 14.76 5.90 4.83
CA LEU A 130 15.41 7.17 4.45
C LEU A 130 16.92 7.01 4.23
N LYS A 131 17.59 6.24 5.10
CA LYS A 131 19.02 5.93 4.96
C LYS A 131 19.31 5.13 3.69
N ILE A 132 18.49 4.12 3.36
CA ILE A 132 18.66 3.29 2.16
C ILE A 132 18.59 4.14 0.89
N VAL A 133 17.68 5.10 0.83
CA VAL A 133 17.55 5.98 -0.34
C VAL A 133 18.44 7.22 -0.29
N GLY A 134 19.33 7.32 0.70
CA GLY A 134 20.31 8.39 0.82
C GLY A 134 19.71 9.76 1.14
N ILE A 135 18.59 9.80 1.88
CA ILE A 135 17.95 11.05 2.27
C ILE A 135 18.32 11.39 3.70
N GLU A 136 18.94 12.55 3.86
CA GLU A 136 19.36 13.10 5.16
C GLU A 136 18.51 14.32 5.53
N GLY A 137 18.33 14.53 6.82
CA GLY A 137 17.57 15.67 7.36
C GLY A 137 18.30 17.02 7.20
N PRO A 138 17.64 18.10 7.59
CA PRO A 138 16.37 18.13 8.33
C PRO A 138 15.15 17.80 7.48
N TYR A 139 14.16 17.16 8.11
CA TYR A 139 12.90 16.76 7.45
C TYR A 139 11.74 17.67 7.88
N ILE A 140 10.80 17.89 6.95
CA ILE A 140 9.47 18.40 7.25
C ILE A 140 8.55 17.17 7.29
N LEU A 141 7.91 16.91 8.41
CA LEU A 141 7.02 15.78 8.57
C LEU A 141 5.58 16.20 8.25
N MET A 142 4.91 15.44 7.40
CA MET A 142 3.51 15.64 7.00
C MET A 142 2.69 14.42 7.44
N PRO A 143 2.32 14.34 8.72
CA PRO A 143 1.57 13.21 9.24
C PRO A 143 0.08 13.36 9.01
N HIS A 144 -0.60 12.23 8.78
CA HIS A 144 -2.05 12.13 8.79
C HIS A 144 -2.52 11.24 9.94
N SER A 145 -3.49 11.73 10.72
CA SER A 145 -4.15 10.94 11.78
C SER A 145 -3.13 10.34 12.77
N ILE A 146 -3.18 9.01 13.01
CA ILE A 146 -2.22 8.29 13.87
C ILE A 146 -0.76 8.44 13.41
N GLY A 147 -0.53 8.81 12.14
CA GLY A 147 0.81 9.14 11.65
C GLY A 147 1.51 10.23 12.49
N GLY A 148 0.74 11.08 13.18
CA GLY A 148 1.27 12.06 14.13
C GLY A 148 2.01 11.44 15.31
N VAL A 149 1.65 10.24 15.72
CA VAL A 149 2.35 9.49 16.80
C VAL A 149 3.72 9.00 16.34
N TYR A 150 3.90 8.75 15.05
CA TYR A 150 5.18 8.32 14.47
C TYR A 150 6.12 9.49 14.13
N ALA A 151 5.60 10.71 14.20
CA ALA A 151 6.33 11.95 13.89
C ALA A 151 6.95 12.62 15.13
N THR A 152 6.82 12.01 16.31
CA THR A 152 7.31 12.55 17.59
C THR A 152 8.70 12.05 17.98
#